data_062ec2faaf4d4c22dc288f9ba68229ff
#
_entry.id   062ec2faaf4d4c22dc288f9ba68229ff
#
_cell.length_a   1.000
_cell.length_b   1.000
_cell.length_c   1.000
_cell.angle_alpha   90.00
_cell.angle_beta   90.00
_cell.angle_gamma   90.00
#
_symmetry.space_group_name_H-M   'P 1'
#
loop_
_entity.id
_entity.type
_entity.pdbx_description
1 polymer ?
#
loop_
_entity_poly.entity_id
_entity_poly.type
_entity_poly.pdbx_seq_one_letter_code
_entity_poly.pdbx_strand_id
1 'polypeptide(L)'
;MSVTSLLYAKHPSDVKFVIIDPKKIELSFYGKLNKHFLAISPDLDEEIITMPSNALLALKAVEFDMEKRYDKLAKAGVRNIIDYNKKVENPKTRPTDTDKIKHYKLPYIVVVIDELADLMMTSGKEVEEPIARIAQLARAVGIHLVVATQRPSVNVITGVIKANFPARIAYQVATKVDSRTILDMNGAEQLLGRGDMLFLPGGMPKPVRIQNAFISTEEVEKVTNAIYIQEGYKKRYFLPSLMEKKNDVDANFLSDLDPMFEEAA
;
A
#
# COMPACT_ATOMS: atom_id res chain seq x y z
N MET A 1 -7.82 -10.36 8.93
CA MET A 1 -7.61 -9.82 10.29
C MET A 1 -7.00 -8.42 10.29
N SER A 2 -5.82 -8.15 9.70
CA SER A 2 -5.16 -6.83 9.74
C SER A 2 -6.04 -5.68 9.22
N VAL A 3 -6.69 -5.85 8.05
CA VAL A 3 -7.61 -4.83 7.50
C VAL A 3 -8.76 -4.57 8.47
N THR A 4 -9.44 -5.62 8.94
CA THR A 4 -10.58 -5.49 9.86
C THR A 4 -10.19 -4.79 11.16
N SER A 5 -9.01 -5.10 11.72
CA SER A 5 -8.51 -4.41 12.93
C SER A 5 -8.33 -2.91 12.72
N LEU A 6 -7.87 -2.50 11.53
CA LEU A 6 -7.73 -1.08 11.18
C LEU A 6 -9.10 -0.40 10.96
N LEU A 7 -10.08 -1.12 10.40
CA LEU A 7 -11.46 -0.60 10.28
C LEU A 7 -12.10 -0.30 11.64
N TYR A 8 -11.80 -1.10 12.68
CA TYR A 8 -12.25 -0.83 14.05
C TYR A 8 -11.48 0.30 14.73
N ALA A 9 -10.18 0.44 14.42
CA ALA A 9 -9.30 1.32 15.17
C ALA A 9 -9.19 2.74 14.58
N LYS A 10 -9.55 2.94 13.30
CA LYS A 10 -9.29 4.18 12.57
C LYS A 10 -10.51 4.67 11.83
N HIS A 11 -10.65 6.00 11.79
CA HIS A 11 -11.66 6.65 10.98
C HIS A 11 -11.24 6.67 9.49
N PRO A 12 -12.18 6.63 8.53
CA PRO A 12 -11.84 6.64 7.11
C PRO A 12 -11.15 7.91 6.61
N SER A 13 -11.17 9.01 7.37
CA SER A 13 -10.32 10.19 7.10
C SER A 13 -8.84 9.98 7.43
N ASP A 14 -8.52 8.97 8.25
CA ASP A 14 -7.17 8.73 8.74
C ASP A 14 -6.46 7.59 8.01
N VAL A 15 -7.23 6.64 7.45
CA VAL A 15 -6.68 5.49 6.73
C VAL A 15 -7.47 5.16 5.47
N LYS A 16 -6.75 4.82 4.41
CA LYS A 16 -7.28 4.31 3.15
C LYS A 16 -6.55 3.03 2.77
N PHE A 17 -7.22 2.17 2.01
CA PHE A 17 -6.66 0.92 1.53
C PHE A 17 -6.60 0.90 0.00
N VAL A 18 -5.51 0.37 -0.54
CA VAL A 18 -5.42 -0.14 -1.90
C VAL A 18 -5.32 -1.66 -1.77
N ILE A 19 -6.26 -2.38 -2.34
CA ILE A 19 -6.36 -3.84 -2.17
C ILE A 19 -6.14 -4.52 -3.51
N ILE A 20 -5.17 -5.44 -3.53
CA ILE A 20 -4.82 -6.27 -4.68
C ILE A 20 -5.06 -7.72 -4.30
N ASP A 21 -6.08 -8.33 -4.91
CA ASP A 21 -6.50 -9.73 -4.70
C ASP A 21 -6.65 -10.43 -6.06
N PRO A 22 -5.56 -11.03 -6.60
CA PRO A 22 -5.62 -11.71 -7.88
C PRO A 22 -6.58 -12.89 -7.93
N LYS A 23 -6.94 -13.47 -6.79
CA LYS A 23 -7.81 -14.62 -6.68
C LYS A 23 -9.31 -14.27 -6.62
N LYS A 24 -9.64 -13.02 -6.34
CA LYS A 24 -11.02 -12.50 -6.22
C LYS A 24 -11.87 -13.16 -5.13
N ILE A 25 -11.26 -13.71 -4.10
CA ILE A 25 -11.95 -14.52 -3.09
C ILE A 25 -11.90 -13.85 -1.72
N GLU A 26 -10.70 -13.67 -1.19
CA GLU A 26 -10.49 -13.36 0.23
C GLU A 26 -10.84 -11.91 0.60
N LEU A 27 -10.55 -10.97 -0.29
CA LEU A 27 -10.66 -9.54 -0.02
C LEU A 27 -11.78 -8.82 -0.79
N SER A 28 -12.56 -9.55 -1.59
CA SER A 28 -13.66 -9.01 -2.41
C SER A 28 -14.73 -8.26 -1.61
N PHE A 29 -15.01 -8.71 -0.38
CA PHE A 29 -15.99 -8.07 0.51
C PHE A 29 -15.67 -6.62 0.85
N TYR A 30 -14.39 -6.25 0.83
CA TYR A 30 -13.95 -4.88 1.12
C TYR A 30 -14.26 -3.90 -0.02
N GLY A 31 -14.62 -4.35 -1.22
CA GLY A 31 -15.04 -3.50 -2.34
C GLY A 31 -16.22 -2.59 -2.00
N LYS A 32 -17.11 -3.04 -1.10
CA LYS A 32 -18.24 -2.22 -0.58
C LYS A 32 -17.80 -0.93 0.11
N LEU A 33 -16.52 -0.84 0.55
CA LEU A 33 -15.98 0.29 1.29
C LEU A 33 -15.45 1.42 0.39
N ASN A 34 -15.81 1.44 -0.90
CA ASN A 34 -15.32 2.38 -1.91
C ASN A 34 -15.60 3.86 -1.59
N LYS A 35 -16.67 4.16 -0.84
CA LYS A 35 -16.99 5.52 -0.39
C LYS A 35 -16.43 5.87 1.00
N HIS A 36 -15.75 4.94 1.65
CA HIS A 36 -15.26 5.12 3.02
C HIS A 36 -13.74 4.93 3.07
N PHE A 37 -13.27 3.71 2.87
CA PHE A 37 -11.90 3.31 3.18
C PHE A 37 -11.02 3.02 1.97
N LEU A 38 -11.55 2.88 0.75
CA LEU A 38 -10.72 2.57 -0.40
C LEU A 38 -10.09 3.82 -1.03
N ALA A 39 -8.84 3.66 -1.47
CA ALA A 39 -8.16 4.55 -2.39
C ALA A 39 -8.14 3.86 -3.76
N ILE A 40 -8.79 4.46 -4.74
CA ILE A 40 -9.06 3.88 -6.04
C ILE A 40 -8.18 4.56 -7.08
N SER A 41 -7.60 3.79 -8.01
CA SER A 41 -6.94 4.41 -9.17
C SER A 41 -7.99 4.91 -10.16
N PRO A 42 -7.94 6.18 -10.56
CA PRO A 42 -8.90 6.72 -11.53
C PRO A 42 -8.72 6.12 -12.92
N ASP A 43 -7.57 5.51 -13.20
CA ASP A 43 -7.23 4.89 -14.48
C ASP A 43 -7.71 3.44 -14.57
N LEU A 44 -8.33 2.91 -13.49
CA LEU A 44 -8.83 1.54 -13.39
C LEU A 44 -10.31 1.51 -13.01
N ASP A 45 -11.05 0.60 -13.63
CA ASP A 45 -12.49 0.38 -13.32
C ASP A 45 -12.67 -0.78 -12.32
N GLU A 46 -11.84 -0.80 -11.27
CA GLU A 46 -11.86 -1.83 -10.23
C GLU A 46 -11.67 -1.19 -8.85
N GLU A 47 -12.52 -1.52 -7.88
CA GLU A 47 -12.33 -1.15 -6.47
C GLU A 47 -11.32 -2.06 -5.77
N ILE A 48 -11.39 -3.37 -6.03
CA ILE A 48 -10.40 -4.37 -5.63
C ILE A 48 -9.70 -4.82 -6.90
N ILE A 49 -8.40 -4.67 -6.91
CA ILE A 49 -7.58 -4.92 -8.09
C ILE A 49 -7.34 -6.41 -8.24
N THR A 50 -7.75 -6.97 -9.38
CA THR A 50 -7.76 -8.41 -9.58
C THR A 50 -6.84 -8.88 -10.71
N MET A 51 -6.55 -8.01 -11.67
CA MET A 51 -5.68 -8.35 -12.80
C MET A 51 -4.23 -7.94 -12.53
N PRO A 52 -3.24 -8.79 -12.82
CA PRO A 52 -1.82 -8.45 -12.60
C PRO A 52 -1.35 -7.19 -13.32
N SER A 53 -1.85 -6.93 -14.53
CA SER A 53 -1.57 -5.68 -15.26
C SER A 53 -2.08 -4.44 -14.52
N ASN A 54 -3.28 -4.53 -13.95
CA ASN A 54 -3.90 -3.46 -13.16
C ASN A 54 -3.19 -3.29 -11.81
N ALA A 55 -2.67 -4.38 -11.23
CA ALA A 55 -1.85 -4.32 -10.02
C ALA A 55 -0.58 -3.48 -10.24
N LEU A 56 0.10 -3.66 -11.37
CA LEU A 56 1.26 -2.85 -11.73
C LEU A 56 0.90 -1.37 -11.89
N LEU A 57 -0.21 -1.06 -12.56
CA LEU A 57 -0.69 0.33 -12.70
C LEU A 57 -1.04 0.94 -11.36
N ALA A 58 -1.72 0.21 -10.48
CA ALA A 58 -2.04 0.69 -9.14
C ALA A 58 -0.79 0.95 -8.29
N LEU A 59 0.21 0.06 -8.33
CA LEU A 59 1.48 0.27 -7.63
C LEU A 59 2.20 1.51 -8.14
N LYS A 60 2.22 1.75 -9.45
CA LYS A 60 2.77 2.99 -10.03
C LYS A 60 1.98 4.24 -9.64
N ALA A 61 0.65 4.14 -9.52
CA ALA A 61 -0.17 5.25 -9.02
C ALA A 61 0.12 5.55 -7.53
N VAL A 62 0.36 4.52 -6.71
CA VAL A 62 0.80 4.68 -5.31
C VAL A 62 2.19 5.31 -5.23
N GLU A 63 3.13 4.91 -6.10
CA GLU A 63 4.44 5.56 -6.23
C GLU A 63 4.30 7.05 -6.57
N PHE A 64 3.44 7.38 -7.50
CA PHE A 64 3.20 8.77 -7.87
C PHE A 64 2.53 9.56 -6.74
N ASP A 65 1.60 8.96 -5.98
CA ASP A 65 1.06 9.58 -4.77
C ASP A 65 2.15 9.81 -3.71
N MET A 66 3.08 8.87 -3.56
CA MET A 66 4.26 9.03 -2.70
C MET A 66 5.08 10.26 -3.08
N GLU A 67 5.40 10.44 -4.36
CA GLU A 67 6.13 11.59 -4.89
C GLU A 67 5.38 12.90 -4.60
N LYS A 68 4.09 12.98 -4.93
CA LYS A 68 3.22 14.14 -4.64
C LYS A 68 3.13 14.46 -3.14
N ARG A 69 3.17 13.44 -2.28
CA ARG A 69 3.21 13.64 -0.82
C ARG A 69 4.54 14.21 -0.37
N TYR A 70 5.66 13.75 -0.91
CA TYR A 70 6.98 14.33 -0.62
C TYR A 70 7.03 15.80 -0.99
N ASP A 71 6.49 16.21 -2.13
CA ASP A 71 6.41 17.62 -2.54
C ASP A 71 5.59 18.46 -1.56
N LYS A 72 4.47 17.93 -1.06
CA LYS A 72 3.66 18.60 -0.04
C LYS A 72 4.41 18.74 1.28
N LEU A 73 5.11 17.70 1.73
CA LEU A 73 5.94 17.75 2.94
C LEU A 73 7.07 18.76 2.81
N ALA A 74 7.78 18.77 1.68
CA ALA A 74 8.86 19.70 1.39
C ALA A 74 8.37 21.15 1.39
N LYS A 75 7.26 21.44 0.71
CA LYS A 75 6.65 22.79 0.71
C LYS A 75 6.17 23.23 2.10
N ALA A 76 5.71 22.27 2.91
CA ALA A 76 5.34 22.54 4.30
C ALA A 76 6.55 22.66 5.24
N GLY A 77 7.78 22.34 4.80
CA GLY A 77 8.99 22.36 5.61
C GLY A 77 8.98 21.31 6.73
N VAL A 78 8.43 20.12 6.46
CA VAL A 78 8.36 19.01 7.42
C VAL A 78 8.88 17.71 6.80
N ARG A 79 9.22 16.71 7.66
CA ARG A 79 9.89 15.49 7.21
C ARG A 79 9.00 14.24 7.24
N ASN A 80 7.82 14.31 7.84
CA ASN A 80 6.92 13.17 7.98
C ASN A 80 5.46 13.60 7.98
N ILE A 81 4.58 12.63 7.72
CA ILE A 81 3.13 12.83 7.64
C ILE A 81 2.51 13.30 8.97
N ILE A 82 3.06 12.91 10.12
CA ILE A 82 2.51 13.28 11.43
C ILE A 82 2.65 14.80 11.63
N ASP A 83 3.85 15.32 11.41
CA ASP A 83 4.13 16.76 11.53
C ASP A 83 3.40 17.55 10.45
N TYR A 84 3.30 16.99 9.25
CA TYR A 84 2.53 17.58 8.16
C TYR A 84 1.05 17.74 8.54
N ASN A 85 0.40 16.68 8.98
CA ASN A 85 -1.01 16.70 9.36
C ASN A 85 -1.26 17.68 10.52
N LYS A 86 -0.43 17.65 11.56
CA LYS A 86 -0.50 18.64 12.66
C LYS A 86 -0.43 20.08 12.16
N LYS A 87 0.48 20.33 11.20
CA LYS A 87 0.69 21.68 10.65
C LYS A 87 -0.50 22.13 9.80
N VAL A 88 -1.07 21.22 9.00
CA VAL A 88 -2.21 21.49 8.13
C VAL A 88 -3.52 21.68 8.92
N GLU A 89 -3.72 20.92 9.99
CA GLU A 89 -4.91 21.02 10.85
C GLU A 89 -4.92 22.29 11.72
N ASN A 90 -3.77 22.89 11.96
CA ASN A 90 -3.68 24.12 12.73
C ASN A 90 -3.77 25.36 11.80
N PRO A 91 -4.81 26.19 11.91
CA PRO A 91 -5.01 27.37 11.05
C PRO A 91 -3.84 28.37 11.08
N LYS A 92 -3.10 28.45 12.20
CA LYS A 92 -1.97 29.37 12.36
C LYS A 92 -0.70 28.94 11.66
N THR A 93 -0.56 27.64 11.39
CA THR A 93 0.67 27.05 10.82
C THR A 93 0.43 26.37 9.46
N ARG A 94 -0.83 26.34 9.02
CA ARG A 94 -1.21 25.73 7.75
C ARG A 94 -0.43 26.36 6.60
N PRO A 95 0.24 25.58 5.76
CA PRO A 95 0.94 26.10 4.58
C PRO A 95 -0.06 26.71 3.59
N THR A 96 0.38 27.74 2.88
CA THR A 96 -0.43 28.41 1.87
C THR A 96 -0.61 27.50 0.65
N ASP A 97 -1.84 27.36 0.18
CA ASP A 97 -2.15 26.66 -1.05
C ASP A 97 -1.56 27.41 -2.24
N THR A 98 -1.05 26.67 -3.21
CA THR A 98 -0.61 27.19 -4.51
C THR A 98 -1.50 26.61 -5.62
N ASP A 99 -1.35 27.09 -6.85
CA ASP A 99 -2.10 26.55 -7.98
C ASP A 99 -1.83 25.06 -8.21
N LYS A 100 -0.56 24.63 -7.99
CA LYS A 100 -0.11 23.24 -8.17
C LYS A 100 -0.29 22.37 -6.94
N ILE A 101 -0.25 22.93 -5.72
CA ILE A 101 -0.26 22.17 -4.47
C ILE A 101 -1.34 22.70 -3.54
N LYS A 102 -2.32 21.82 -3.23
CA LYS A 102 -3.34 22.05 -2.22
C LYS A 102 -3.00 21.27 -0.95
N HIS A 103 -3.04 21.96 0.18
CA HIS A 103 -2.74 21.38 1.49
C HIS A 103 -4.02 20.92 2.19
N TYR A 104 -4.07 19.64 2.54
CA TYR A 104 -5.15 19.01 3.31
C TYR A 104 -4.58 17.87 4.12
N LYS A 105 -5.30 17.43 5.15
CA LYS A 105 -4.92 16.27 5.95
C LYS A 105 -4.76 15.05 5.06
N LEU A 106 -3.57 14.43 5.09
CA LEU A 106 -3.28 13.22 4.34
C LEU A 106 -3.67 11.97 5.15
N PRO A 107 -4.51 11.09 4.62
CA PRO A 107 -4.72 9.78 5.24
C PRO A 107 -3.47 8.91 5.07
N TYR A 108 -3.27 7.98 5.99
CA TYR A 108 -2.37 6.86 5.75
C TYR A 108 -2.95 5.98 4.63
N ILE A 109 -2.09 5.44 3.79
CA ILE A 109 -2.49 4.45 2.78
C ILE A 109 -1.85 3.12 3.14
N VAL A 110 -2.66 2.08 3.21
CA VAL A 110 -2.20 0.70 3.39
C VAL A 110 -2.48 -0.07 2.11
N VAL A 111 -1.42 -0.42 1.41
CA VAL A 111 -1.50 -1.28 0.23
C VAL A 111 -1.44 -2.72 0.70
N VAL A 112 -2.45 -3.50 0.36
CA VAL A 112 -2.56 -4.92 0.74
C VAL A 112 -2.48 -5.77 -0.52
N ILE A 113 -1.51 -6.67 -0.56
CA ILE A 113 -1.35 -7.67 -1.64
C ILE A 113 -1.59 -9.04 -1.02
N ASP A 114 -2.66 -9.71 -1.42
CA ASP A 114 -3.07 -11.01 -0.86
C ASP A 114 -2.16 -12.16 -1.30
N GLU A 115 -1.77 -12.18 -2.58
CA GLU A 115 -0.89 -13.22 -3.11
C GLU A 115 0.19 -12.63 -4.01
N LEU A 116 1.38 -12.42 -3.44
CA LEU A 116 2.52 -11.88 -4.18
C LEU A 116 2.99 -12.82 -5.29
N ALA A 117 2.90 -14.14 -5.07
CA ALA A 117 3.38 -15.13 -6.05
C ALA A 117 2.69 -14.97 -7.41
N ASP A 118 1.39 -14.69 -7.43
CA ASP A 118 0.65 -14.54 -8.68
C ASP A 118 1.10 -13.32 -9.48
N LEU A 119 1.50 -12.24 -8.81
CA LEU A 119 2.08 -11.06 -9.45
C LEU A 119 3.51 -11.32 -9.92
N MET A 120 4.35 -11.95 -9.09
CA MET A 120 5.75 -12.25 -9.42
C MET A 120 5.88 -13.25 -10.57
N MET A 121 4.96 -14.20 -10.69
CA MET A 121 4.94 -15.17 -11.79
C MET A 121 4.53 -14.55 -13.13
N THR A 122 3.72 -13.49 -13.10
CA THR A 122 3.20 -12.85 -14.32
C THR A 122 4.09 -11.70 -14.79
N SER A 123 4.54 -10.86 -13.88
CA SER A 123 5.24 -9.60 -14.20
C SER A 123 6.52 -9.38 -13.39
N GLY A 124 6.99 -10.39 -12.68
CA GLY A 124 8.27 -10.50 -11.96
C GLY A 124 8.93 -9.17 -11.56
N LYS A 125 9.99 -8.80 -12.29
CA LYS A 125 10.78 -7.58 -11.99
C LYS A 125 9.98 -6.28 -12.09
N GLU A 126 8.99 -6.20 -12.98
CA GLU A 126 8.20 -4.98 -13.16
C GLU A 126 7.34 -4.66 -11.93
N VAL A 127 6.90 -5.68 -11.19
CA VAL A 127 6.14 -5.55 -9.94
C VAL A 127 7.07 -5.42 -8.74
N GLU A 128 8.21 -6.11 -8.74
CA GLU A 128 9.18 -6.05 -7.65
C GLU A 128 9.75 -4.65 -7.44
N GLU A 129 10.05 -3.94 -8.53
CA GLU A 129 10.66 -2.60 -8.48
C GLU A 129 9.76 -1.58 -7.73
N PRO A 130 8.49 -1.34 -8.11
CA PRO A 130 7.63 -0.41 -7.38
C PRO A 130 7.36 -0.86 -5.94
N ILE A 131 7.21 -2.16 -5.67
CA ILE A 131 7.06 -2.67 -4.30
C ILE A 131 8.28 -2.31 -3.45
N ALA A 132 9.50 -2.58 -3.95
CA ALA A 132 10.73 -2.27 -3.25
C ALA A 132 10.87 -0.76 -2.99
N ARG A 133 10.60 0.07 -3.99
CA ARG A 133 10.70 1.52 -3.89
C ARG A 133 9.70 2.11 -2.88
N ILE A 134 8.45 1.67 -2.92
CA ILE A 134 7.44 2.08 -1.93
C ILE A 134 7.88 1.63 -0.53
N ALA A 135 8.32 0.37 -0.36
CA ALA A 135 8.75 -0.15 0.94
C ALA A 135 9.93 0.63 1.54
N GLN A 136 10.87 1.08 0.69
CA GLN A 136 12.04 1.87 1.11
C GLN A 136 11.68 3.30 1.52
N LEU A 137 10.84 3.97 0.74
CA LEU A 137 10.69 5.42 0.80
C LEU A 137 9.37 5.88 1.41
N ALA A 138 8.29 5.11 1.30
CA ALA A 138 6.95 5.63 1.54
C ALA A 138 6.55 5.78 3.02
N ARG A 139 7.33 5.23 3.96
CA ARG A 139 7.03 5.29 5.40
C ARG A 139 6.86 6.71 5.92
N ALA A 140 7.75 7.61 5.52
CA ALA A 140 7.72 9.00 5.97
C ALA A 140 6.46 9.75 5.53
N VAL A 141 5.92 9.40 4.35
CA VAL A 141 4.72 10.00 3.78
C VAL A 141 3.43 9.24 4.10
N GLY A 142 3.51 8.23 4.98
CA GLY A 142 2.35 7.50 5.51
C GLY A 142 1.76 6.46 4.56
N ILE A 143 2.58 5.85 3.71
CA ILE A 143 2.17 4.72 2.87
C ILE A 143 2.85 3.46 3.39
N HIS A 144 2.09 2.40 3.59
CA HIS A 144 2.53 1.12 4.14
C HIS A 144 2.12 -0.02 3.24
N LEU A 145 2.94 -1.07 3.20
CA LEU A 145 2.68 -2.29 2.44
C LEU A 145 2.45 -3.46 3.40
N VAL A 146 1.43 -4.23 3.10
CA VAL A 146 1.19 -5.56 3.67
C VAL A 146 1.18 -6.54 2.51
N VAL A 147 2.18 -7.39 2.47
CA VAL A 147 2.36 -8.33 1.35
C VAL A 147 2.28 -9.74 1.89
N ALA A 148 1.39 -10.54 1.32
CA ALA A 148 1.20 -11.94 1.69
C ALA A 148 1.45 -12.87 0.51
N THR A 149 1.78 -14.13 0.82
CA THR A 149 1.86 -15.20 -0.15
C THR A 149 1.64 -16.55 0.51
N GLN A 150 0.96 -17.45 -0.19
CA GLN A 150 0.82 -18.86 0.17
C GLN A 150 1.93 -19.74 -0.44
N ARG A 151 2.82 -19.14 -1.23
CA ARG A 151 3.93 -19.82 -1.94
C ARG A 151 5.29 -19.21 -1.57
N PRO A 152 5.82 -19.53 -0.37
CA PRO A 152 7.05 -18.93 0.14
C PRO A 152 8.30 -19.53 -0.54
N SER A 153 8.49 -19.20 -1.80
CA SER A 153 9.69 -19.58 -2.56
C SER A 153 10.67 -18.41 -2.70
N VAL A 154 11.93 -18.70 -2.97
CA VAL A 154 12.98 -17.68 -3.19
C VAL A 154 12.71 -16.79 -4.42
N ASN A 155 11.94 -17.29 -5.39
CA ASN A 155 11.52 -16.52 -6.56
C ASN A 155 10.40 -15.53 -6.26
N VAL A 156 9.69 -15.71 -5.16
CA VAL A 156 8.60 -14.84 -4.69
C VAL A 156 9.08 -13.90 -3.60
N ILE A 157 9.71 -14.48 -2.56
CA ILE A 157 10.31 -13.75 -1.45
C ILE A 157 11.81 -13.59 -1.76
N THR A 158 12.10 -12.69 -2.68
CA THR A 158 13.46 -12.43 -3.16
C THR A 158 14.31 -11.72 -2.11
N GLY A 159 15.61 -11.62 -2.35
CA GLY A 159 16.51 -10.82 -1.51
C GLY A 159 16.12 -9.36 -1.45
N VAL A 160 15.60 -8.80 -2.56
CA VAL A 160 15.11 -7.42 -2.63
C VAL A 160 13.89 -7.22 -1.73
N ILE A 161 12.91 -8.13 -1.80
CA ILE A 161 11.72 -8.10 -0.93
C ILE A 161 12.14 -8.21 0.54
N LYS A 162 12.98 -9.19 0.89
CA LYS A 162 13.44 -9.38 2.28
C LYS A 162 14.18 -8.18 2.85
N ALA A 163 15.02 -7.53 2.04
CA ALA A 163 15.76 -6.34 2.48
C ALA A 163 14.86 -5.16 2.83
N ASN A 164 13.69 -5.04 2.18
CA ASN A 164 12.77 -3.92 2.33
C ASN A 164 11.59 -4.21 3.27
N PHE A 165 11.39 -5.47 3.66
CA PHE A 165 10.36 -5.89 4.60
C PHE A 165 10.99 -6.46 5.89
N PRO A 166 11.42 -5.59 6.81
CA PRO A 166 12.10 -6.01 8.02
C PRO A 166 11.17 -6.68 9.04
N ALA A 167 9.88 -6.36 9.04
CA ALA A 167 8.87 -7.03 9.85
C ALA A 167 8.25 -8.18 9.05
N ARG A 168 8.29 -9.39 9.61
CA ARG A 168 7.83 -10.60 8.92
C ARG A 168 6.97 -11.46 9.83
N ILE A 169 5.99 -12.10 9.21
CA ILE A 169 5.09 -13.05 9.88
C ILE A 169 5.14 -14.35 9.10
N ALA A 170 5.33 -15.45 9.79
CA ALA A 170 5.14 -16.78 9.22
C ALA A 170 4.07 -17.53 10.04
N TYR A 171 3.06 -18.00 9.34
CA TYR A 171 2.15 -19.03 9.85
C TYR A 171 2.77 -20.40 9.60
N GLN A 172 2.07 -21.47 9.98
CA GLN A 172 2.53 -22.84 9.74
C GLN A 172 2.88 -23.05 8.27
N VAL A 173 4.08 -23.58 8.03
CA VAL A 173 4.57 -23.98 6.70
C VAL A 173 4.93 -25.45 6.68
N ALA A 174 5.03 -26.04 5.48
CA ALA A 174 5.28 -27.47 5.33
C ALA A 174 6.73 -27.86 5.64
N THR A 175 7.69 -26.98 5.31
CA THR A 175 9.11 -27.34 5.38
C THR A 175 9.95 -26.29 6.12
N LYS A 176 11.14 -26.74 6.61
CA LYS A 176 12.16 -25.84 7.17
C LYS A 176 12.69 -24.84 6.15
N VAL A 177 12.67 -25.22 4.84
CA VAL A 177 13.09 -24.34 3.77
C VAL A 177 12.14 -23.15 3.64
N ASP A 178 10.84 -23.42 3.71
CA ASP A 178 9.83 -22.35 3.66
C ASP A 178 9.98 -21.39 4.85
N SER A 179 10.20 -21.94 6.06
CA SER A 179 10.46 -21.13 7.25
C SER A 179 11.67 -20.21 7.06
N ARG A 180 12.79 -20.74 6.54
CA ARG A 180 13.98 -19.94 6.25
C ARG A 180 13.75 -18.92 5.14
N THR A 181 12.96 -19.26 4.14
CA THR A 181 12.62 -18.31 3.07
C THR A 181 11.92 -17.07 3.63
N ILE A 182 11.02 -17.24 4.60
CA ILE A 182 10.29 -16.12 5.20
C ILE A 182 11.11 -15.42 6.29
N LEU A 183 11.61 -16.20 7.28
CA LEU A 183 12.14 -15.68 8.53
C LEU A 183 13.68 -15.66 8.61
N ASP A 184 14.38 -16.22 7.63
CA ASP A 184 15.83 -16.54 7.68
C ASP A 184 16.21 -17.53 8.79
N MET A 185 15.23 -18.21 9.40
CA MET A 185 15.40 -19.19 10.45
C MET A 185 14.32 -20.28 10.41
N ASN A 186 14.58 -21.41 11.09
CA ASN A 186 13.59 -22.47 11.26
C ASN A 186 12.57 -22.10 12.34
N GLY A 187 11.47 -22.84 12.37
CA GLY A 187 10.48 -22.80 13.45
C GLY A 187 9.05 -22.71 12.97
N ALA A 188 8.78 -22.09 11.82
CA ALA A 188 7.42 -21.99 11.30
C ALA A 188 6.84 -23.36 10.88
N GLU A 189 7.69 -24.34 10.56
CA GLU A 189 7.28 -25.73 10.29
C GLU A 189 6.79 -26.49 11.55
N GLN A 190 7.05 -25.94 12.73
CA GLN A 190 6.63 -26.52 14.02
C GLN A 190 5.38 -25.86 14.60
N LEU A 191 4.80 -24.89 13.91
CA LEU A 191 3.58 -24.22 14.34
C LEU A 191 2.38 -25.16 14.23
N LEU A 192 1.37 -24.91 15.05
CA LEU A 192 0.19 -25.78 15.18
C LEU A 192 -0.92 -25.46 14.17
N GLY A 193 -0.74 -24.43 13.34
CA GLY A 193 -1.79 -23.93 12.45
C GLY A 193 -2.84 -23.08 13.18
N ARG A 194 -3.96 -22.81 12.54
CA ARG A 194 -5.11 -22.07 13.11
C ARG A 194 -4.76 -20.73 13.72
N GLY A 195 -3.82 -19.98 13.10
CA GLY A 195 -3.41 -18.66 13.56
C GLY A 195 -2.20 -18.65 14.50
N ASP A 196 -1.64 -19.82 14.85
CA ASP A 196 -0.33 -19.89 15.51
C ASP A 196 0.74 -19.38 14.55
N MET A 197 1.49 -18.36 14.96
CA MET A 197 2.42 -17.65 14.08
C MET A 197 3.73 -17.28 14.78
N LEU A 198 4.76 -17.09 13.98
CA LEU A 198 6.00 -16.43 14.36
C LEU A 198 6.01 -15.00 13.80
N PHE A 199 6.12 -14.03 14.66
CA PHE A 199 6.28 -12.62 14.29
C PHE A 199 7.71 -12.17 14.56
N LEU A 200 8.42 -11.79 13.51
CA LEU A 200 9.75 -11.18 13.58
C LEU A 200 9.59 -9.66 13.38
N PRO A 201 9.63 -8.85 14.45
CA PRO A 201 9.62 -7.41 14.34
C PRO A 201 10.90 -6.91 13.67
N GLY A 202 10.79 -5.78 12.94
CA GLY A 202 11.98 -5.15 12.36
C GLY A 202 13.02 -4.77 13.43
N GLY A 203 14.28 -5.16 13.22
CA GLY A 203 15.37 -4.88 14.14
C GLY A 203 15.52 -5.86 15.32
N MET A 204 14.63 -6.85 15.44
CA MET A 204 14.75 -7.90 16.46
C MET A 204 15.47 -9.13 15.90
N PRO A 205 16.38 -9.75 16.69
CA PRO A 205 17.15 -10.92 16.20
C PRO A 205 16.36 -12.24 16.26
N LYS A 206 15.25 -12.28 16.96
CA LYS A 206 14.43 -13.48 17.12
C LYS A 206 12.95 -13.18 17.01
N PRO A 207 12.15 -14.09 16.43
CA PRO A 207 10.71 -13.95 16.37
C PRO A 207 10.05 -14.21 17.73
N VAL A 208 8.88 -13.64 17.90
CA VAL A 208 7.97 -13.94 19.00
C VAL A 208 6.86 -14.84 18.48
N ARG A 209 6.54 -15.91 19.21
CA ARG A 209 5.39 -16.76 18.87
C ARG A 209 4.11 -16.12 19.41
N ILE A 210 3.14 -15.94 18.56
CA ILE A 210 1.89 -15.26 18.87
C ILE A 210 0.73 -16.11 18.34
N GLN A 211 -0.36 -16.19 19.10
CA GLN A 211 -1.63 -16.69 18.59
C GLN A 211 -2.42 -15.54 17.96
N ASN A 212 -2.57 -15.58 16.65
CA ASN A 212 -3.40 -14.62 15.95
C ASN A 212 -4.88 -14.90 16.22
N ALA A 213 -5.67 -13.84 16.36
CA ALA A 213 -7.10 -13.98 16.48
C ALA A 213 -7.70 -14.48 15.15
N PHE A 214 -8.71 -15.32 15.27
CA PHE A 214 -9.49 -15.79 14.12
C PHE A 214 -10.56 -14.76 13.76
N ILE A 215 -10.85 -14.64 12.47
CA ILE A 215 -12.00 -13.91 11.95
C ILE A 215 -12.61 -14.75 10.82
N SER A 216 -13.91 -14.97 10.89
CA SER A 216 -14.64 -15.68 9.84
C SER A 216 -15.01 -14.75 8.68
N THR A 217 -15.31 -15.33 7.53
CA THR A 217 -15.82 -14.58 6.37
C THR A 217 -17.12 -13.87 6.70
N GLU A 218 -18.01 -14.50 7.46
CA GLU A 218 -19.26 -13.91 7.92
C GLU A 218 -19.04 -12.66 8.80
N GLU A 219 -18.03 -12.69 9.67
CA GLU A 219 -17.68 -11.53 10.50
C GLU A 219 -17.14 -10.38 9.65
N VAL A 220 -16.27 -10.68 8.67
CA VAL A 220 -15.80 -9.67 7.70
C VAL A 220 -16.97 -9.06 6.94
N GLU A 221 -17.89 -9.89 6.47
CA GLU A 221 -19.07 -9.43 5.74
C GLU A 221 -20.00 -8.56 6.62
N LYS A 222 -20.22 -8.93 7.87
CA LYS A 222 -20.99 -8.14 8.83
C LYS A 222 -20.34 -6.76 9.06
N VAL A 223 -19.02 -6.72 9.24
CA VAL A 223 -18.29 -5.46 9.46
C VAL A 223 -18.35 -4.58 8.21
N THR A 224 -18.09 -5.13 7.04
CA THR A 224 -18.12 -4.35 5.79
C THR A 224 -19.52 -3.85 5.47
N ASN A 225 -20.57 -4.64 5.72
CA ASN A 225 -21.97 -4.21 5.57
C ASN A 225 -22.32 -3.12 6.58
N ALA A 226 -21.93 -3.25 7.84
CA ALA A 226 -22.20 -2.24 8.87
C ALA A 226 -21.57 -0.87 8.54
N ILE A 227 -20.42 -0.87 7.86
CA ILE A 227 -19.79 0.38 7.39
C ILE A 227 -20.50 0.88 6.12
N TYR A 228 -20.82 -0.03 5.19
CA TYR A 228 -21.43 0.31 3.91
C TYR A 228 -22.78 1.02 4.04
N ILE A 229 -23.60 0.64 5.03
CA ILE A 229 -24.92 1.27 5.28
C ILE A 229 -24.81 2.66 5.93
N GLN A 230 -23.64 3.05 6.43
CA GLN A 230 -23.41 4.39 6.97
C GLN A 230 -23.29 5.42 5.84
N GLU A 231 -23.50 6.69 6.16
CA GLU A 231 -23.31 7.76 5.21
C GLU A 231 -21.84 7.81 4.76
N GLY A 232 -21.61 7.57 3.47
CA GLY A 232 -20.27 7.63 2.86
C GLY A 232 -19.89 9.04 2.44
N TYR A 233 -18.64 9.25 2.11
CA TYR A 233 -18.18 10.50 1.53
C TYR A 233 -18.85 10.77 0.18
N LYS A 234 -19.19 12.02 -0.09
CA LYS A 234 -19.78 12.44 -1.37
C LYS A 234 -18.87 12.13 -2.56
N LYS A 235 -17.54 12.21 -2.36
CA LYS A 235 -16.54 11.87 -3.35
C LYS A 235 -15.69 10.70 -2.85
N ARG A 236 -15.41 9.74 -3.73
CA ARG A 236 -14.44 8.66 -3.48
C ARG A 236 -13.04 9.26 -3.34
N TYR A 237 -12.17 8.55 -2.62
CA TYR A 237 -10.75 8.93 -2.56
C TYR A 237 -10.03 8.30 -3.74
N PHE A 238 -9.46 9.13 -4.59
CA PHE A 238 -8.70 8.68 -5.75
C PHE A 238 -7.20 8.86 -5.53
N LEU A 239 -6.42 7.89 -6.01
CA LEU A 239 -5.00 8.07 -6.25
C LEU A 239 -4.80 9.03 -7.42
N PRO A 240 -3.61 9.62 -7.59
CA PRO A 240 -3.34 10.43 -8.78
C PRO A 240 -3.35 9.58 -10.05
N SER A 241 -3.84 10.14 -11.15
CA SER A 241 -3.82 9.49 -12.46
C SER A 241 -2.41 9.44 -13.04
N LEU A 242 -2.04 8.31 -13.63
CA LEU A 242 -0.78 8.17 -14.36
C LEU A 242 -0.76 8.95 -15.67
N MET A 243 -1.94 9.26 -16.21
CA MET A 243 -2.06 10.15 -17.40
C MET A 243 -1.65 11.59 -17.04
N GLU A 244 -1.97 12.07 -15.83
CA GLU A 244 -1.48 13.35 -15.34
C GLU A 244 0.05 13.39 -15.28
N LYS A 245 0.70 12.29 -14.81
CA LYS A 245 2.17 12.20 -14.74
C LYS A 245 2.80 12.34 -16.12
N LYS A 246 2.23 11.76 -17.16
CA LYS A 246 2.74 11.92 -18.54
C LYS A 246 2.65 13.37 -18.99
N ASN A 247 1.51 14.01 -18.79
CA ASN A 247 1.31 15.41 -19.17
C ASN A 247 2.27 16.35 -18.43
N ASP A 248 2.54 16.12 -17.15
CA ASP A 248 3.50 16.90 -16.36
C ASP A 248 4.96 16.73 -16.88
N VAL A 249 5.32 15.51 -17.28
CA VAL A 249 6.66 15.22 -17.86
C VAL A 249 6.80 15.87 -19.22
N ASP A 250 5.80 15.74 -20.08
CA ASP A 250 5.81 16.34 -21.43
C ASP A 250 5.84 17.86 -21.35
N ALA A 251 5.07 18.47 -20.43
CA ALA A 251 5.07 19.92 -20.23
C ALA A 251 6.43 20.42 -19.71
N ASN A 252 7.07 19.70 -18.78
CA ASN A 252 8.40 20.05 -18.29
C ASN A 252 9.47 19.88 -19.38
N PHE A 253 9.38 18.82 -20.19
CA PHE A 253 10.29 18.61 -21.32
C PHE A 253 10.19 19.74 -22.34
N LEU A 254 8.97 20.18 -22.67
CA LEU A 254 8.73 21.30 -23.57
C LEU A 254 9.21 22.64 -23.01
N SER A 255 9.15 22.82 -21.67
CA SER A 255 9.63 24.05 -21.02
C SER A 255 11.15 24.11 -20.93
N ASP A 256 11.84 22.98 -20.95
CA ASP A 256 13.30 22.86 -20.89
C ASP A 256 13.96 22.83 -22.29
N LEU A 257 13.17 22.85 -23.37
CA LEU A 257 13.71 22.97 -24.72
C LEU A 257 14.31 24.38 -24.93
N ASP A 258 15.50 24.42 -25.51
CA ASP A 258 16.13 25.65 -25.94
C ASP A 258 15.17 26.42 -26.89
N PRO A 259 14.94 27.73 -26.64
CA PRO A 259 14.11 28.55 -27.54
C PRO A 259 14.52 28.50 -29.04
N MET A 260 15.77 28.13 -29.31
CA MET A 260 16.28 27.96 -30.66
C MET A 260 15.90 26.59 -31.30
N PHE A 261 15.28 25.68 -30.55
CA PHE A 261 14.92 24.36 -31.05
C PHE A 261 13.84 24.42 -32.15
N GLU A 262 12.88 25.35 -32.05
CA GLU A 262 11.84 25.56 -33.04
C GLU A 262 12.36 26.20 -34.32
N GLU A 263 13.47 26.97 -34.28
CA GLU A 263 14.10 27.56 -35.47
C GLU A 263 14.99 26.54 -36.22
N ALA A 264 15.38 25.43 -35.59
CA ALA A 264 16.28 24.43 -36.15
C ALA A 264 15.54 23.20 -36.71
N ALA A 265 14.24 23.06 -36.52
CA ALA A 265 13.40 21.97 -37.01
C ALA A 265 12.58 22.37 -38.24
#